data_7cb50bfec11d9939d40f40f939207dd0
#
_entry.id   7cb50bfec11d9939d40f40f939207dd0
#
_cell.length_a   1.000
_cell.length_b   1.000
_cell.length_c   1.000
_cell.angle_alpha   90.00
_cell.angle_beta   90.00
_cell.angle_gamma   90.00
#
_symmetry.space_group_name_H-M   'P 1'
#
loop_
_entity.id
_entity.type
_entity.pdbx_description
1 polymer ?
#
loop_
_entity_poly.entity_id
_entity_poly.type
_entity_poly.pdbx_seq_one_letter_code
_entity_poly.pdbx_strand_id
1 'polypeptide(L)'
;MKEIEKMIEELCPEGVEYKELGELLDYEQPTKYIVRSTEYDDRNEIPVLTAGQSFILGYTNEKDNIYRASKDKPTIIFDDFTTSFHWVDFDFKVKSSAMKMLRPRRDDINFRYIYQAMCCIYFVPQDHARYWISKYSKFEIPIPPIEIQEKIVAILDNFTSLISELESELEARKKQYEYYRNTLLNFTPPQFVK
;
A
#
# COMPACT_ATOMS: atom_id res chain seq x y z
N MET A 1 9.44 13.17 17.96
CA MET A 1 8.36 14.18 18.03
C MET A 1 8.92 15.57 18.29
N LYS A 2 9.53 15.86 19.44
CA LYS A 2 10.10 17.19 19.74
C LYS A 2 11.03 17.79 18.67
N GLU A 3 11.76 16.96 17.94
CA GLU A 3 12.65 17.39 16.85
C GLU A 3 11.85 17.91 15.65
N ILE A 4 10.78 17.21 15.24
CA ILE A 4 9.90 17.65 14.15
C ILE A 4 9.16 18.93 14.54
N GLU A 5 8.64 19.02 15.76
CA GLU A 5 7.99 20.23 16.28
C GLU A 5 8.92 21.44 16.19
N LYS A 6 10.17 21.28 16.60
CA LYS A 6 11.19 22.34 16.48
C LYS A 6 11.49 22.71 15.02
N MET A 7 11.61 21.73 14.15
CA MET A 7 11.82 21.97 12.71
C MET A 7 10.63 22.74 12.10
N ILE A 8 9.40 22.42 12.49
CA ILE A 8 8.20 23.14 12.04
C ILE A 8 8.23 24.60 12.51
N GLU A 9 8.55 24.84 13.79
CA GLU A 9 8.68 26.20 14.34
C GLU A 9 9.75 27.03 13.61
N GLU A 10 10.89 26.40 13.27
CA GLU A 10 12.02 27.08 12.61
C GLU A 10 11.80 27.30 11.12
N LEU A 11 11.24 26.31 10.39
CA LEU A 11 11.14 26.31 8.94
C LEU A 11 9.76 26.77 8.41
N CYS A 12 8.74 26.74 9.27
CA CYS A 12 7.37 27.11 8.92
C CYS A 12 6.79 28.12 9.91
N PRO A 13 7.44 29.28 10.16
CA PRO A 13 6.98 30.24 11.18
C PRO A 13 5.59 30.83 10.88
N GLU A 14 5.16 30.82 9.60
CA GLU A 14 3.83 31.28 9.18
C GLU A 14 2.83 30.12 9.00
N GLY A 15 3.22 28.89 9.40
CA GLY A 15 2.45 27.65 9.21
C GLY A 15 2.87 26.86 7.99
N VAL A 16 2.24 25.69 7.81
CA VAL A 16 2.51 24.77 6.70
C VAL A 16 1.51 25.04 5.57
N GLU A 17 1.98 25.10 4.34
CA GLU A 17 1.13 25.20 3.14
C GLU A 17 0.32 23.91 2.94
N TYR A 18 -0.92 24.02 2.47
CA TYR A 18 -1.76 22.90 2.09
C TYR A 18 -1.95 22.87 0.58
N LYS A 19 -1.94 21.67 -0.03
CA LYS A 19 -2.19 21.48 -1.47
C LYS A 19 -3.13 20.34 -1.71
N GLU A 20 -3.96 20.48 -2.75
CA GLU A 20 -4.84 19.41 -3.21
C GLU A 20 -4.02 18.23 -3.76
N LEU A 21 -4.46 16.99 -3.48
CA LEU A 21 -3.83 15.78 -4.05
C LEU A 21 -3.77 15.82 -5.59
N GLY A 22 -4.76 16.42 -6.25
CA GLY A 22 -4.78 16.57 -7.71
C GLY A 22 -3.73 17.53 -8.27
N GLU A 23 -3.16 18.44 -7.43
CA GLU A 23 -2.03 19.29 -7.81
C GLU A 23 -0.69 18.54 -7.66
N LEU A 24 -0.65 17.53 -6.78
CA LEU A 24 0.54 16.79 -6.43
C LEU A 24 0.70 15.50 -7.24
N LEU A 25 -0.41 14.89 -7.66
CA LEU A 25 -0.45 13.56 -8.26
C LEU A 25 -1.09 13.58 -9.65
N ASP A 26 -0.44 12.94 -10.60
CA ASP A 26 -1.04 12.50 -11.85
C ASP A 26 -1.57 11.07 -11.71
N TYR A 27 -2.53 10.71 -12.57
CA TYR A 27 -3.01 9.34 -12.65
C TYR A 27 -2.93 8.76 -14.05
N GLU A 28 -2.63 7.48 -14.13
CA GLU A 28 -2.71 6.69 -15.35
C GLU A 28 -3.87 5.69 -15.27
N GLN A 29 -4.63 5.56 -16.37
CA GLN A 29 -5.69 4.56 -16.47
C GLN A 29 -5.09 3.16 -16.65
N PRO A 30 -5.65 2.15 -15.98
CA PRO A 30 -5.08 0.80 -15.97
C PRO A 30 -5.36 -0.02 -17.23
N THR A 31 -6.11 0.49 -18.19
CA THR A 31 -6.72 -0.26 -19.30
C THR A 31 -5.76 -1.20 -20.01
N LYS A 32 -4.55 -0.75 -20.31
CA LYS A 32 -3.54 -1.59 -21.01
C LYS A 32 -2.91 -2.65 -20.13
N TYR A 33 -3.02 -2.53 -18.81
CA TYR A 33 -2.41 -3.45 -17.84
C TYR A 33 -3.37 -4.49 -17.29
N ILE A 34 -4.63 -4.45 -17.73
CA ILE A 34 -5.64 -5.41 -17.28
C ILE A 34 -5.27 -6.81 -17.76
N VAL A 35 -5.27 -7.76 -16.82
CA VAL A 35 -5.06 -9.18 -17.12
C VAL A 35 -6.21 -9.72 -17.99
N ARG A 36 -5.89 -10.55 -18.99
CA ARG A 36 -6.87 -11.14 -19.90
C ARG A 36 -7.50 -12.40 -19.32
N SER A 37 -6.67 -13.25 -18.70
CA SER A 37 -7.13 -14.48 -18.06
C SER A 37 -7.40 -14.27 -16.58
N THR A 38 -8.38 -14.98 -16.05
CA THR A 38 -8.66 -15.09 -14.61
C THR A 38 -8.10 -16.38 -13.99
N GLU A 39 -7.37 -17.16 -14.77
CA GLU A 39 -6.65 -18.34 -14.30
C GLU A 39 -5.33 -17.90 -13.66
N TYR A 40 -5.28 -17.95 -12.35
CA TYR A 40 -4.10 -17.59 -11.57
C TYR A 40 -3.40 -18.86 -11.07
N ASP A 41 -2.07 -18.81 -11.00
CA ASP A 41 -1.25 -19.91 -10.50
C ASP A 41 -0.09 -19.33 -9.70
N ASP A 42 0.07 -19.74 -8.45
CA ASP A 42 1.10 -19.25 -7.53
C ASP A 42 2.54 -19.54 -8.00
N ARG A 43 2.70 -20.39 -9.01
CA ARG A 43 3.99 -20.66 -9.67
C ARG A 43 4.39 -19.58 -10.68
N ASN A 44 3.49 -18.69 -11.06
CA ASN A 44 3.77 -17.56 -11.94
C ASN A 44 4.43 -16.41 -11.17
N GLU A 45 5.09 -15.50 -11.90
CA GLU A 45 5.91 -14.44 -11.31
C GLU A 45 5.19 -13.10 -11.20
N ILE A 46 4.23 -12.81 -12.07
CA ILE A 46 3.62 -11.48 -12.18
C ILE A 46 2.33 -11.43 -11.36
N PRO A 47 2.30 -10.67 -10.26
CA PRO A 47 1.09 -10.53 -9.46
C PRO A 47 0.01 -9.74 -10.20
N VAL A 48 -1.24 -10.12 -9.96
CA VAL A 48 -2.44 -9.43 -10.41
C VAL A 48 -3.06 -8.74 -9.20
N LEU A 49 -3.08 -7.41 -9.25
CA LEU A 49 -3.48 -6.58 -8.11
C LEU A 49 -4.92 -6.07 -8.21
N THR A 50 -5.50 -5.87 -7.05
CA THR A 50 -6.61 -4.94 -6.83
C THR A 50 -6.23 -3.93 -5.76
N ALA A 51 -6.92 -2.81 -5.67
CA ALA A 51 -6.73 -1.86 -4.58
C ALA A 51 -7.68 -2.14 -3.39
N GLY A 52 -8.43 -3.24 -3.40
CA GLY A 52 -9.31 -3.67 -2.32
C GLY A 52 -8.56 -4.41 -1.20
N GLN A 53 -9.32 -5.05 -0.29
CA GLN A 53 -8.77 -5.80 0.84
C GLN A 53 -7.86 -6.97 0.41
N SER A 54 -8.20 -7.65 -0.68
CA SER A 54 -7.36 -8.71 -1.25
C SER A 54 -6.35 -8.11 -2.23
N PHE A 55 -5.32 -7.44 -1.73
CA PHE A 55 -4.34 -6.71 -2.52
C PHE A 55 -3.78 -7.52 -3.71
N ILE A 56 -3.31 -8.74 -3.48
CA ILE A 56 -2.87 -9.68 -4.53
C ILE A 56 -3.96 -10.74 -4.70
N LEU A 57 -4.51 -10.84 -5.92
CA LEU A 57 -5.51 -11.86 -6.27
C LEU A 57 -4.90 -13.20 -6.67
N GLY A 58 -3.66 -13.19 -7.13
CA GLY A 58 -2.93 -14.33 -7.63
C GLY A 58 -1.87 -13.89 -8.63
N TYR A 59 -1.28 -14.85 -9.35
CA TYR A 59 -0.18 -14.59 -10.26
C TYR A 59 -0.51 -15.06 -11.67
N THR A 60 -0.05 -14.33 -12.70
CA THR A 60 -0.28 -14.62 -14.11
C THR A 60 1.03 -14.91 -14.85
N ASN A 61 0.94 -15.69 -15.91
CA ASN A 61 2.05 -15.94 -16.85
C ASN A 61 2.09 -14.94 -18.02
N GLU A 62 1.18 -13.95 -18.05
CA GLU A 62 1.19 -12.93 -19.09
C GLU A 62 2.44 -12.05 -18.98
N LYS A 63 3.19 -11.92 -20.10
CA LYS A 63 4.46 -11.20 -20.15
C LYS A 63 4.37 -9.83 -20.82
N ASP A 64 3.24 -9.54 -21.44
CA ASP A 64 2.95 -8.27 -22.10
C ASP A 64 2.13 -7.32 -21.21
N ASN A 65 2.22 -6.02 -21.51
CA ASN A 65 1.43 -5.00 -20.81
C ASN A 65 1.52 -5.10 -19.27
N ILE A 66 2.71 -5.33 -18.75
CA ILE A 66 3.01 -5.30 -17.33
C ILE A 66 3.26 -3.84 -16.94
N TYR A 67 2.63 -3.39 -15.84
CA TYR A 67 2.98 -2.11 -15.25
C TYR A 67 4.33 -2.23 -14.56
N ARG A 68 5.28 -1.38 -14.98
CA ARG A 68 6.65 -1.41 -14.45
C ARG A 68 6.77 -0.45 -13.29
N ALA A 69 6.81 -1.01 -12.08
CA ALA A 69 7.14 -0.29 -10.88
C ALA A 69 8.38 -0.90 -10.23
N SER A 70 9.09 -0.11 -9.45
CA SER A 70 10.28 -0.54 -8.70
C SER A 70 10.44 0.34 -7.46
N LYS A 71 11.38 0.00 -6.60
CA LYS A 71 11.72 0.84 -5.44
C LYS A 71 12.08 2.27 -5.82
N ASP A 72 12.73 2.46 -6.99
CA ASP A 72 13.12 3.79 -7.50
C ASP A 72 11.98 4.49 -8.25
N LYS A 73 10.98 3.73 -8.73
CA LYS A 73 9.83 4.24 -9.48
C LYS A 73 8.54 3.58 -8.98
N PRO A 74 8.16 3.85 -7.74
CA PRO A 74 6.93 3.29 -7.16
C PRO A 74 5.69 3.95 -7.75
N THR A 75 4.54 3.35 -7.47
CA THR A 75 3.23 3.90 -7.77
C THR A 75 2.28 3.65 -6.61
N ILE A 76 1.23 4.46 -6.49
CA ILE A 76 0.10 4.17 -5.64
C ILE A 76 -1.02 3.65 -6.54
N ILE A 77 -1.53 2.45 -6.27
CA ILE A 77 -2.78 2.01 -6.88
C ILE A 77 -3.95 2.49 -6.02
N PHE A 78 -4.96 3.07 -6.66
CA PHE A 78 -6.13 3.65 -6.00
C PHE A 78 -7.41 3.07 -6.61
N ASP A 79 -8.31 2.55 -5.80
CA ASP A 79 -9.62 2.08 -6.24
C ASP A 79 -10.62 3.25 -6.28
N ASP A 80 -11.17 3.49 -7.46
CA ASP A 80 -12.01 4.66 -7.74
C ASP A 80 -13.41 4.57 -7.06
N PHE A 81 -13.80 3.39 -6.57
CA PHE A 81 -15.10 3.18 -5.93
C PHE A 81 -15.01 3.04 -4.41
N THR A 82 -14.01 2.31 -3.93
CA THR A 82 -13.82 2.08 -2.48
C THR A 82 -12.91 3.09 -1.82
N THR A 83 -12.16 3.87 -2.62
CA THR A 83 -11.10 4.79 -2.20
C THR A 83 -9.96 4.14 -1.42
N SER A 84 -9.88 2.81 -1.44
CA SER A 84 -8.74 2.06 -0.91
C SER A 84 -7.53 2.27 -1.80
N PHE A 85 -6.34 2.27 -1.23
CA PHE A 85 -5.10 2.44 -2.00
C PHE A 85 -3.93 1.70 -1.37
N HIS A 86 -2.95 1.34 -2.20
CA HIS A 86 -1.74 0.63 -1.78
C HIS A 86 -0.51 1.20 -2.46
N TRP A 87 0.60 1.20 -1.75
CA TRP A 87 1.92 1.45 -2.30
C TRP A 87 2.43 0.22 -3.03
N VAL A 88 2.95 0.41 -4.25
CA VAL A 88 3.48 -0.68 -5.08
C VAL A 88 4.83 -0.28 -5.65
N ASP A 89 5.85 -1.09 -5.40
CA ASP A 89 7.23 -0.90 -5.83
C ASP A 89 7.80 -2.12 -6.57
N PHE A 90 6.92 -2.91 -7.19
CA PHE A 90 7.23 -4.09 -7.99
C PHE A 90 6.33 -4.16 -9.23
N ASP A 91 6.76 -4.95 -10.24
CA ASP A 91 6.01 -5.15 -11.48
C ASP A 91 4.68 -5.88 -11.24
N PHE A 92 3.61 -5.46 -11.93
CA PHE A 92 2.29 -6.05 -11.73
C PHE A 92 1.37 -5.91 -12.94
N LYS A 93 0.28 -6.67 -12.93
CA LYS A 93 -0.91 -6.44 -13.75
C LYS A 93 -2.09 -6.15 -12.85
N VAL A 94 -3.20 -5.67 -13.42
CA VAL A 94 -4.37 -5.27 -12.66
C VAL A 94 -5.60 -6.07 -13.05
N LYS A 95 -6.55 -6.21 -12.13
CA LYS A 95 -7.78 -6.98 -12.36
C LYS A 95 -8.81 -6.21 -13.19
N SER A 96 -8.94 -4.90 -13.00
CA SER A 96 -10.04 -4.13 -13.58
C SER A 96 -9.70 -2.68 -13.84
N SER A 97 -10.58 -1.98 -14.57
CA SER A 97 -10.49 -0.54 -14.84
C SER A 97 -10.96 0.35 -13.69
N ALA A 98 -11.34 -0.24 -12.55
CA ALA A 98 -11.74 0.53 -11.36
C ALA A 98 -10.54 1.22 -10.68
N MET A 99 -9.33 0.80 -11.00
CA MET A 99 -8.11 1.34 -10.41
C MET A 99 -7.55 2.51 -11.19
N LYS A 100 -6.74 3.30 -10.51
CA LYS A 100 -5.83 4.29 -11.07
C LYS A 100 -4.44 4.06 -10.51
N MET A 101 -3.41 4.28 -11.33
CA MET A 101 -2.03 4.32 -10.88
C MET A 101 -1.65 5.78 -10.71
N LEU A 102 -1.35 6.17 -9.47
CA LEU A 102 -0.98 7.54 -9.11
C LEU A 102 0.53 7.69 -9.10
N ARG A 103 1.02 8.82 -9.62
CA ARG A 103 2.44 9.18 -9.62
C ARG A 103 2.61 10.63 -9.22
N PRO A 104 3.76 11.01 -8.67
CA PRO A 104 4.03 12.41 -8.38
C PRO A 104 4.11 13.22 -9.68
N ARG A 105 3.57 14.43 -9.67
CA ARG A 105 3.72 15.43 -10.76
C ARG A 105 5.06 16.12 -10.73
N ARG A 106 5.69 16.17 -9.56
CA ARG A 106 6.87 16.97 -9.26
C ARG A 106 7.86 16.13 -8.46
N ASP A 107 9.14 16.40 -8.66
CA ASP A 107 10.24 15.72 -7.96
C ASP A 107 10.66 16.45 -6.67
N ASP A 108 10.09 17.63 -6.38
CA ASP A 108 10.40 18.45 -5.21
C ASP A 108 9.56 18.10 -3.95
N ILE A 109 8.72 17.08 -4.05
CA ILE A 109 7.92 16.56 -2.95
C ILE A 109 8.20 15.08 -2.79
N ASN A 110 8.39 14.62 -1.58
CA ASN A 110 8.60 13.21 -1.30
C ASN A 110 7.30 12.42 -1.56
N PHE A 111 7.32 11.53 -2.55
CA PHE A 111 6.13 10.74 -2.93
C PHE A 111 5.66 9.81 -1.81
N ARG A 112 6.60 9.27 -1.02
CA ARG A 112 6.28 8.45 0.14
C ARG A 112 5.58 9.26 1.24
N TYR A 113 5.96 10.54 1.39
CA TYR A 113 5.26 11.47 2.28
C TYR A 113 3.80 11.67 1.86
N ILE A 114 3.55 11.89 0.56
CA ILE A 114 2.17 12.01 0.04
C ILE A 114 1.36 10.75 0.38
N TYR A 115 1.92 9.55 0.18
CA TYR A 115 1.27 8.30 0.54
C TYR A 115 0.91 8.25 2.03
N GLN A 116 1.84 8.60 2.92
CA GLN A 116 1.60 8.62 4.37
C GLN A 116 0.54 9.67 4.76
N ALA A 117 0.55 10.84 4.11
CA ALA A 117 -0.47 11.86 4.33
C ALA A 117 -1.86 11.40 3.85
N MET A 118 -1.94 10.68 2.71
CA MET A 118 -3.19 10.07 2.25
C MET A 118 -3.77 9.08 3.27
N CYS A 119 -2.93 8.35 4.01
CA CYS A 119 -3.38 7.43 5.07
C CYS A 119 -4.09 8.14 6.23
N CYS A 120 -3.90 9.46 6.38
CA CYS A 120 -4.59 10.27 7.39
C CYS A 120 -5.95 10.80 6.92
N ILE A 121 -6.31 10.62 5.64
CA ILE A 121 -7.58 11.09 5.10
C ILE A 121 -8.68 10.10 5.47
N TYR A 122 -9.64 10.55 6.27
CA TYR A 122 -10.82 9.77 6.57
C TYR A 122 -11.96 10.12 5.59
N PHE A 123 -12.26 9.19 4.69
CA PHE A 123 -13.35 9.33 3.74
C PHE A 123 -14.07 7.98 3.58
N VAL A 124 -15.40 8.03 3.66
CA VAL A 124 -16.26 6.85 3.45
C VAL A 124 -17.11 7.08 2.21
N PRO A 125 -16.94 6.26 1.15
CA PRO A 125 -17.82 6.30 -0.03
C PRO A 125 -19.29 6.13 0.34
N GLN A 126 -20.15 6.99 -0.21
CA GLN A 126 -21.60 6.97 0.08
C GLN A 126 -22.40 6.23 -1.00
N ASP A 127 -21.86 6.12 -2.19
CA ASP A 127 -22.50 5.54 -3.36
C ASP A 127 -21.48 4.80 -4.24
N HIS A 128 -21.93 4.20 -5.33
CA HIS A 128 -21.07 3.50 -6.30
C HIS A 128 -20.62 4.46 -7.41
N ALA A 129 -19.98 5.56 -7.02
CA ALA A 129 -19.42 6.56 -7.94
C ALA A 129 -17.89 6.46 -8.05
N ARG A 130 -17.33 7.14 -9.04
CA ARG A 130 -15.88 7.30 -9.20
C ARG A 130 -15.42 8.52 -8.42
N TYR A 131 -14.58 8.27 -7.40
CA TYR A 131 -14.26 9.28 -6.40
C TYR A 131 -12.99 10.07 -6.65
N TRP A 132 -12.01 9.56 -7.41
CA TRP A 132 -10.75 10.27 -7.60
C TRP A 132 -10.96 11.69 -8.13
N ILE A 133 -11.52 11.82 -9.34
CA ILE A 133 -11.70 13.14 -10.00
C ILE A 133 -12.74 13.99 -9.28
N SER A 134 -13.81 13.38 -8.80
CA SER A 134 -14.96 14.13 -8.27
C SER A 134 -14.72 14.70 -6.88
N LYS A 135 -13.95 13.99 -6.04
CA LYS A 135 -13.78 14.34 -4.62
C LYS A 135 -12.37 14.12 -4.10
N TYR A 136 -11.78 12.92 -4.29
CA TYR A 136 -10.59 12.52 -3.55
C TYR A 136 -9.37 13.37 -3.91
N SER A 137 -9.22 13.73 -5.18
CA SER A 137 -8.13 14.60 -5.65
C SER A 137 -8.19 16.03 -5.11
N LYS A 138 -9.32 16.43 -4.52
CA LYS A 138 -9.53 17.76 -3.91
C LYS A 138 -9.23 17.81 -2.41
N PHE A 139 -8.90 16.67 -1.81
CA PHE A 139 -8.44 16.70 -0.42
C PHE A 139 -7.08 17.35 -0.35
N GLU A 140 -6.95 18.26 0.60
CA GLU A 140 -5.71 18.96 0.87
C GLU A 140 -4.89 18.23 1.91
N ILE A 141 -3.58 18.17 1.68
CA ILE A 141 -2.60 17.66 2.62
C ILE A 141 -1.55 18.73 2.93
N PRO A 142 -0.99 18.76 4.15
CA PRO A 142 0.07 19.70 4.49
C PRO A 142 1.35 19.36 3.71
N ILE A 143 2.03 20.37 3.19
CA ILE A 143 3.30 20.25 2.45
C ILE A 143 4.39 21.06 3.16
N PRO A 144 4.98 20.54 4.24
CA PRO A 144 6.12 21.17 4.87
C PRO A 144 7.36 21.09 3.98
N PRO A 145 8.44 21.82 4.28
CA PRO A 145 9.73 21.69 3.61
C PRO A 145 10.21 20.23 3.50
N ILE A 146 10.97 19.93 2.43
CA ILE A 146 11.35 18.56 2.09
C ILE A 146 12.10 17.84 3.24
N GLU A 147 12.90 18.56 4.00
CA GLU A 147 13.65 18.03 5.15
C GLU A 147 12.72 17.47 6.23
N ILE A 148 11.57 18.11 6.44
CA ILE A 148 10.55 17.66 7.38
C ILE A 148 9.82 16.45 6.83
N GLN A 149 9.47 16.47 5.52
CA GLN A 149 8.84 15.33 4.86
C GLN A 149 9.72 14.07 4.97
N GLU A 150 11.00 14.18 4.64
CA GLU A 150 11.96 13.07 4.73
C GLU A 150 12.09 12.52 6.15
N LYS A 151 12.13 13.41 7.14
CA LYS A 151 12.19 13.01 8.55
C LYS A 151 10.94 12.25 9.00
N ILE A 152 9.76 12.72 8.60
CA ILE A 152 8.49 12.06 8.87
C ILE A 152 8.46 10.68 8.22
N VAL A 153 8.82 10.58 6.94
CA VAL A 153 8.88 9.32 6.20
C VAL A 153 9.81 8.32 6.88
N ALA A 154 11.03 8.75 7.24
CA ALA A 154 12.00 7.88 7.90
C ALA A 154 11.47 7.28 9.21
N ILE A 155 10.73 8.08 10.00
CA ILE A 155 10.12 7.60 11.24
C ILE A 155 8.98 6.62 10.95
N LEU A 156 8.07 6.95 10.03
CA LEU A 156 6.89 6.12 9.75
C LEU A 156 7.27 4.82 9.05
N ASP A 157 8.24 4.85 8.13
CA ASP A 157 8.72 3.64 7.46
C ASP A 157 9.47 2.71 8.40
N ASN A 158 10.19 3.25 9.41
CA ASN A 158 10.77 2.44 10.47
C ASN A 158 9.69 1.71 11.30
N PHE A 159 8.60 2.40 11.66
CA PHE A 159 7.47 1.75 12.33
C PHE A 159 6.80 0.68 11.46
N THR A 160 6.63 0.96 10.17
CA THR A 160 6.06 -0.01 9.22
C THR A 160 6.92 -1.28 9.13
N SER A 161 8.25 -1.14 9.09
CA SER A 161 9.19 -2.28 9.12
C SER A 161 9.04 -3.09 10.41
N LEU A 162 9.02 -2.42 11.56
CA LEU A 162 8.86 -3.08 12.85
C LEU A 162 7.53 -3.82 12.97
N ILE A 163 6.44 -3.25 12.46
CA ILE A 163 5.13 -3.92 12.43
C ILE A 163 5.20 -5.20 11.60
N SER A 164 5.78 -5.14 10.40
CA SER A 164 5.95 -6.31 9.53
C SER A 164 6.81 -7.43 10.18
N GLU A 165 7.89 -7.05 10.87
CA GLU A 165 8.72 -8.00 11.60
C GLU A 165 7.95 -8.69 12.74
N LEU A 166 7.17 -7.91 13.50
CA LEU A 166 6.34 -8.43 14.60
C LEU A 166 5.22 -9.35 14.10
N GLU A 167 4.58 -9.01 12.98
CA GLU A 167 3.56 -9.87 12.35
C GLU A 167 4.15 -11.20 11.89
N SER A 168 5.35 -11.16 11.29
CA SER A 168 6.08 -12.38 10.87
C SER A 168 6.46 -13.24 12.08
N GLU A 169 6.96 -12.63 13.17
CA GLU A 169 7.27 -13.35 14.41
C GLU A 169 6.00 -13.97 15.03
N LEU A 170 4.90 -13.22 15.07
CA LEU A 170 3.63 -13.73 15.59
C LEU A 170 3.15 -14.97 14.82
N GLU A 171 3.23 -14.94 13.48
CA GLU A 171 2.89 -16.11 12.65
C GLU A 171 3.81 -17.31 12.94
N ALA A 172 5.10 -17.08 13.07
CA ALA A 172 6.04 -18.15 13.42
C ALA A 172 5.72 -18.76 14.80
N ARG A 173 5.38 -17.92 15.79
CA ARG A 173 4.99 -18.37 17.14
C ARG A 173 3.66 -19.14 17.14
N LYS A 174 2.68 -18.74 16.35
CA LYS A 174 1.42 -19.49 16.19
C LYS A 174 1.69 -20.88 15.63
N LYS A 175 2.49 -21.01 14.58
CA LYS A 175 2.88 -22.31 13.99
C LYS A 175 3.62 -23.19 15.01
N GLN A 176 4.54 -22.60 15.77
CA GLN A 176 5.27 -23.27 16.83
C GLN A 176 4.31 -23.79 17.93
N TYR A 177 3.38 -22.96 18.37
CA TYR A 177 2.36 -23.34 19.35
C TYR A 177 1.50 -24.51 18.85
N GLU A 178 1.01 -24.45 17.61
CA GLU A 178 0.21 -25.52 17.01
C GLU A 178 1.00 -26.83 16.92
N TYR A 179 2.26 -26.78 16.52
CA TYR A 179 3.13 -27.95 16.47
C TYR A 179 3.26 -28.60 17.85
N TYR A 180 3.62 -27.82 18.88
CA TYR A 180 3.79 -28.38 20.25
C TYR A 180 2.45 -28.86 20.82
N ARG A 181 1.39 -28.11 20.65
CA ARG A 181 0.04 -28.53 21.08
C ARG A 181 -0.34 -29.89 20.48
N ASN A 182 -0.17 -30.04 19.19
CA ASN A 182 -0.54 -31.28 18.50
C ASN A 182 0.40 -32.45 18.89
N THR A 183 1.70 -32.17 19.07
CA THR A 183 2.67 -33.19 19.50
C THR A 183 2.47 -33.63 20.92
N LEU A 184 2.24 -32.72 21.87
CA LEU A 184 2.11 -33.02 23.28
C LEU A 184 0.75 -33.65 23.64
N LEU A 185 -0.28 -33.37 22.85
CA LEU A 185 -1.62 -33.92 23.07
C LEU A 185 -1.96 -35.12 22.16
N ASN A 186 -1.02 -35.59 21.37
CA ASN A 186 -1.19 -36.77 20.51
C ASN A 186 -0.85 -38.03 21.33
N PHE A 187 -1.80 -38.49 22.16
CA PHE A 187 -1.69 -39.74 22.88
C PHE A 187 -1.99 -40.90 21.94
N THR A 188 -1.00 -41.71 21.59
CA THR A 188 -1.22 -42.96 20.88
C THR A 188 -1.99 -43.91 21.81
N PRO A 189 -3.18 -44.40 21.42
CA PRO A 189 -3.91 -45.35 22.28
C PRO A 189 -3.05 -46.59 22.48
N PRO A 190 -3.09 -47.21 23.69
CA PRO A 190 -2.35 -48.44 23.98
C PRO A 190 -2.74 -49.50 22.97
N GLN A 191 -1.77 -50.09 22.26
CA GLN A 191 -2.04 -51.25 21.42
C GLN A 191 -2.44 -52.39 22.32
N PHE A 192 -3.71 -52.77 22.29
CA PHE A 192 -4.17 -54.01 22.89
C PHE A 192 -3.54 -55.15 22.11
N VAL A 193 -2.47 -55.75 22.64
CA VAL A 193 -1.93 -57.02 22.17
C VAL A 193 -3.03 -58.08 22.44
N LYS A 194 -3.57 -58.67 21.37
CA LYS A 194 -4.47 -59.82 21.42
C LYS A 194 -3.66 -61.08 21.64
#